data_eae1c0012496da8e6e9eff0882f53a40
#
_entry.id   eae1c0012496da8e6e9eff0882f53a40
#
_cell.length_a   1.000
_cell.length_b   1.000
_cell.length_c   1.000
_cell.angle_alpha   90.00
_cell.angle_beta   90.00
_cell.angle_gamma   90.00
#
_symmetry.space_group_name_H-M   'P 1'
#
loop_
_entity.id
_entity.type
_entity.pdbx_description
1 polymer ?
#
loop_
_entity_poly.entity_id
_entity_poly.type
_entity_poly.pdbx_seq_one_letter_code
_entity_poly.pdbx_strand_id
1 'polypeptide(L)'
;MKKVAITGNIGSGKSWVSALFESQGIPVFYSDDEAKRLYYRPEIMAAMKQRFGDEIYLPDGLINKTLLSQIIFSDVEARSFVEQTLYPALNRYFDEWAQEQDSSFVLYESALIFEKHLESMFDAVILVTASEGTRLRRVMLRDHCSEEAVRARMANQWSEADKISRADYVIYHEYDDEDDFLFEQVKSVITELA
;
A
#
# COMPACT_ATOMS: atom_id res chain seq x y z
N MET A 1 -4.51 -2.56 21.12
CA MET A 1 -3.69 -3.04 19.98
C MET A 1 -3.29 -1.83 19.17
N LYS A 2 -1.99 -1.67 18.85
CA LYS A 2 -1.50 -0.57 18.01
C LYS A 2 -1.80 -0.84 16.53
N LYS A 3 -2.09 0.21 15.77
CA LYS A 3 -2.22 0.19 14.30
C LYS A 3 -0.99 0.86 13.71
N VAL A 4 -0.21 0.12 12.95
CA VAL A 4 1.07 0.58 12.41
C VAL A 4 1.02 0.57 10.89
N ALA A 5 1.39 1.66 10.24
CA ALA A 5 1.53 1.68 8.79
C ALA A 5 2.89 1.15 8.35
N ILE A 6 2.94 0.37 7.28
CA ILE A 6 4.17 0.04 6.57
C ILE A 6 4.10 0.57 5.16
N THR A 7 5.06 1.41 4.79
CA THR A 7 5.10 2.11 3.50
C THR A 7 6.49 2.04 2.87
N GLY A 8 6.60 2.49 1.64
CA GLY A 8 7.87 2.54 0.91
C GLY A 8 7.65 2.83 -0.56
N ASN A 9 8.60 3.50 -1.17
CA ASN A 9 8.56 3.83 -2.58
C ASN A 9 8.63 2.59 -3.48
N ILE A 10 8.21 2.75 -4.73
CA ILE A 10 8.27 1.66 -5.71
C ILE A 10 9.67 1.04 -5.75
N GLY A 11 9.74 -0.28 -5.66
CA GLY A 11 10.99 -1.05 -5.68
C GLY A 11 11.74 -1.12 -4.34
N SER A 12 11.23 -0.53 -3.25
CA SER A 12 11.86 -0.58 -1.92
C SER A 12 11.93 -1.99 -1.31
N GLY A 13 11.08 -2.92 -1.76
CA GLY A 13 10.98 -4.25 -1.16
C GLY A 13 9.97 -4.36 -0.02
N LYS A 14 9.06 -3.38 0.12
CA LYS A 14 8.04 -3.31 1.14
C LYS A 14 7.27 -4.63 1.33
N SER A 15 6.81 -5.28 0.24
CA SER A 15 6.06 -6.54 0.33
C SER A 15 6.89 -7.69 0.87
N TRP A 16 8.21 -7.71 0.61
CA TRP A 16 9.11 -8.69 1.19
C TRP A 16 9.23 -8.48 2.71
N VAL A 17 9.44 -7.24 3.13
CA VAL A 17 9.50 -6.88 4.56
C VAL A 17 8.18 -7.18 5.26
N SER A 18 7.04 -6.88 4.62
CA SER A 18 5.71 -7.24 5.15
C SER A 18 5.57 -8.75 5.39
N ALA A 19 6.03 -9.58 4.45
CA ALA A 19 6.03 -11.02 4.59
C ALA A 19 6.96 -11.51 5.73
N LEU A 20 8.07 -10.80 6.00
CA LEU A 20 8.91 -11.09 7.16
C LEU A 20 8.17 -10.81 8.47
N PHE A 21 7.43 -9.71 8.59
CA PHE A 21 6.57 -9.45 9.75
C PHE A 21 5.52 -10.57 9.93
N GLU A 22 4.85 -11.00 8.85
CA GLU A 22 3.90 -12.12 8.90
C GLU A 22 4.55 -13.41 9.40
N SER A 23 5.79 -13.70 8.97
CA SER A 23 6.53 -14.88 9.42
C SER A 23 6.85 -14.86 10.93
N GLN A 24 6.82 -13.67 11.55
CA GLN A 24 6.97 -13.47 12.99
C GLN A 24 5.63 -13.38 13.73
N GLY A 25 4.52 -13.70 13.07
CA GLY A 25 3.19 -13.71 13.66
C GLY A 25 2.51 -12.34 13.75
N ILE A 26 3.02 -11.32 13.08
CA ILE A 26 2.40 -9.99 13.02
C ILE A 26 1.41 -9.96 11.84
N PRO A 27 0.10 -9.73 12.09
CA PRO A 27 -0.89 -9.66 11.02
C PRO A 27 -0.68 -8.44 10.11
N VAL A 28 -0.79 -8.65 8.79
CA VAL A 28 -0.63 -7.61 7.78
C VAL A 28 -1.91 -7.45 6.96
N PHE A 29 -2.42 -6.24 6.90
CA PHE A 29 -3.53 -5.83 6.04
C PHE A 29 -2.98 -5.19 4.77
N TYR A 30 -3.10 -5.87 3.64
CA TYR A 30 -2.65 -5.40 2.33
C TYR A 30 -3.72 -4.51 1.70
N SER A 31 -3.63 -3.20 1.94
CA SER A 31 -4.69 -2.24 1.60
C SER A 31 -5.05 -2.21 0.11
N ASP A 32 -4.07 -2.34 -0.78
CA ASP A 32 -4.30 -2.33 -2.23
C ASP A 32 -5.12 -3.55 -2.69
N ASP A 33 -4.88 -4.71 -2.07
CA ASP A 33 -5.62 -5.93 -2.42
C ASP A 33 -7.03 -5.93 -1.80
N GLU A 34 -7.15 -5.45 -0.57
CA GLU A 34 -8.46 -5.32 0.07
C GLU A 34 -9.32 -4.25 -0.61
N ALA A 35 -8.74 -3.13 -1.05
CA ALA A 35 -9.44 -2.13 -1.84
C ALA A 35 -10.01 -2.71 -3.16
N LYS A 36 -9.26 -3.61 -3.84
CA LYS A 36 -9.76 -4.31 -5.02
C LYS A 36 -10.96 -5.20 -4.73
N ARG A 37 -11.02 -5.83 -3.54
CA ARG A 37 -12.15 -6.67 -3.10
C ARG A 37 -13.39 -5.85 -2.80
N LEU A 38 -13.22 -4.61 -2.31
CA LEU A 38 -14.34 -3.72 -2.00
C LEU A 38 -15.21 -3.37 -3.21
N TYR A 39 -14.67 -3.36 -4.44
CA TYR A 39 -15.47 -3.15 -5.64
C TYR A 39 -16.60 -4.15 -5.81
N TYR A 40 -16.53 -5.31 -5.15
CA TYR A 40 -17.54 -6.38 -5.23
C TYR A 40 -18.53 -6.37 -4.06
N ARG A 41 -18.43 -5.43 -3.12
CA ARG A 41 -19.42 -5.24 -2.09
C ARG A 41 -20.69 -4.60 -2.69
N PRO A 42 -21.89 -5.08 -2.33
CA PRO A 42 -23.14 -4.62 -2.97
C PRO A 42 -23.33 -3.11 -2.95
N GLU A 43 -23.02 -2.45 -1.83
CA GLU A 43 -23.14 -1.01 -1.66
C GLU A 43 -22.15 -0.22 -2.55
N ILE A 44 -20.91 -0.71 -2.70
CA ILE A 44 -19.92 -0.09 -3.57
C ILE A 44 -20.29 -0.30 -5.03
N MET A 45 -20.68 -1.52 -5.39
CA MET A 45 -21.15 -1.84 -6.74
C MET A 45 -22.34 -0.97 -7.16
N ALA A 46 -23.32 -0.77 -6.27
CA ALA A 46 -24.45 0.09 -6.53
C ALA A 46 -24.02 1.56 -6.75
N ALA A 47 -23.16 2.09 -5.90
CA ALA A 47 -22.66 3.46 -6.04
C ALA A 47 -21.85 3.66 -7.35
N MET A 48 -20.98 2.69 -7.69
CA MET A 48 -20.18 2.73 -8.93
C MET A 48 -21.08 2.68 -10.18
N LYS A 49 -22.09 1.79 -10.20
CA LYS A 49 -23.05 1.71 -11.30
C LYS A 49 -23.90 2.98 -11.42
N GLN A 50 -24.35 3.51 -10.31
CA GLN A 50 -25.12 4.76 -10.30
C GLN A 50 -24.34 5.94 -10.89
N ARG A 51 -23.03 6.00 -10.62
CA ARG A 51 -22.17 7.12 -11.06
C ARG A 51 -21.65 6.96 -12.48
N PHE A 52 -21.31 5.73 -12.89
CA PHE A 52 -20.56 5.45 -14.12
C PHE A 52 -21.33 4.58 -15.14
N GLY A 53 -22.54 4.11 -14.81
CA GLY A 53 -23.30 3.19 -15.66
C GLY A 53 -23.00 1.72 -15.39
N ASP A 54 -23.86 0.84 -15.93
CA ASP A 54 -23.71 -0.61 -15.72
C ASP A 54 -22.44 -1.20 -16.35
N GLU A 55 -21.96 -0.58 -17.43
CA GLU A 55 -20.75 -0.97 -18.17
C GLU A 55 -19.46 -0.88 -17.34
N ILE A 56 -19.50 -0.23 -16.18
CA ILE A 56 -18.35 -0.21 -15.24
C ILE A 56 -18.06 -1.60 -14.68
N TYR A 57 -19.02 -2.53 -14.79
CA TYR A 57 -18.83 -3.95 -14.53
C TYR A 57 -19.02 -4.76 -15.82
N LEU A 58 -18.20 -5.78 -16.01
CA LEU A 58 -18.31 -6.72 -17.11
C LEU A 58 -19.51 -7.68 -16.89
N PRO A 59 -19.97 -8.40 -17.93
CA PRO A 59 -21.07 -9.37 -17.81
C PRO A 59 -20.85 -10.49 -16.79
N ASP A 60 -19.56 -10.82 -16.49
CA ASP A 60 -19.16 -11.77 -15.45
C ASP A 60 -19.16 -11.18 -14.02
N GLY A 61 -19.53 -9.91 -13.88
CA GLY A 61 -19.57 -9.18 -12.61
C GLY A 61 -18.23 -8.58 -12.16
N LEU A 62 -17.16 -8.76 -12.94
CA LEU A 62 -15.88 -8.16 -12.63
C LEU A 62 -15.84 -6.67 -12.98
N ILE A 63 -15.15 -5.87 -12.17
CA ILE A 63 -14.92 -4.45 -12.48
C ILE A 63 -14.19 -4.29 -13.81
N ASN A 64 -14.68 -3.46 -14.69
CA ASN A 64 -14.02 -3.11 -15.95
C ASN A 64 -12.85 -2.15 -15.67
N LYS A 65 -11.69 -2.75 -15.33
CA LYS A 65 -10.48 -2.01 -14.94
C LYS A 65 -10.02 -1.04 -16.02
N THR A 66 -10.17 -1.40 -17.29
CA THR A 66 -9.76 -0.56 -18.42
C THR A 66 -10.63 0.70 -18.47
N LEU A 67 -11.94 0.53 -18.43
CA LEU A 67 -12.88 1.66 -18.44
C LEU A 67 -12.70 2.53 -17.19
N LEU A 68 -12.63 1.92 -16.01
CA LEU A 68 -12.40 2.66 -14.77
C LEU A 68 -11.11 3.47 -14.81
N SER A 69 -10.00 2.88 -15.27
CA SER A 69 -8.71 3.58 -15.41
C SER A 69 -8.82 4.77 -16.35
N GLN A 70 -9.48 4.61 -17.49
CA GLN A 70 -9.68 5.72 -18.44
C GLN A 70 -10.47 6.87 -17.81
N ILE A 71 -11.56 6.56 -17.10
CA ILE A 71 -12.39 7.54 -16.43
C ILE A 71 -11.60 8.31 -15.38
N ILE A 72 -10.98 7.62 -14.41
CA ILE A 72 -10.29 8.28 -13.28
C ILE A 72 -8.98 8.97 -13.70
N PHE A 73 -8.40 8.61 -14.84
CA PHE A 73 -7.22 9.28 -15.37
C PHE A 73 -7.58 10.62 -16.02
N SER A 74 -8.73 10.70 -16.69
CA SER A 74 -9.16 11.88 -17.44
C SER A 74 -10.07 12.83 -16.66
N ASP A 75 -10.71 12.36 -15.58
CA ASP A 75 -11.68 13.13 -14.80
C ASP A 75 -11.32 13.11 -13.31
N VAL A 76 -10.94 14.30 -12.79
CA VAL A 76 -10.57 14.50 -11.38
C VAL A 76 -11.77 14.30 -10.44
N GLU A 77 -12.98 14.68 -10.86
CA GLU A 77 -14.19 14.51 -10.04
C GLU A 77 -14.55 13.03 -9.95
N ALA A 78 -14.43 12.29 -11.05
CA ALA A 78 -14.61 10.84 -11.06
C ALA A 78 -13.61 10.13 -10.14
N ARG A 79 -12.35 10.53 -10.19
CA ARG A 79 -11.32 10.02 -9.26
C ARG A 79 -11.69 10.31 -7.81
N SER A 80 -12.05 11.54 -7.51
CA SER A 80 -12.47 11.96 -6.16
C SER A 80 -13.68 11.14 -5.67
N PHE A 81 -14.67 10.91 -6.53
CA PHE A 81 -15.81 10.08 -6.20
C PHE A 81 -15.40 8.64 -5.83
N VAL A 82 -14.55 8.02 -6.63
CA VAL A 82 -14.06 6.65 -6.35
C VAL A 82 -13.31 6.61 -5.02
N GLU A 83 -12.40 7.56 -4.78
CA GLU A 83 -11.66 7.67 -3.53
C GLU A 83 -12.59 7.88 -2.32
N GLN A 84 -13.54 8.80 -2.41
CA GLN A 84 -14.51 9.07 -1.33
C GLN A 84 -15.46 7.89 -1.07
N THR A 85 -15.69 7.04 -2.06
CA THR A 85 -16.50 5.83 -1.92
C THR A 85 -15.70 4.70 -1.27
N LEU A 86 -14.45 4.48 -1.72
CA LEU A 86 -13.64 3.34 -1.28
C LEU A 86 -12.92 3.55 0.05
N TYR A 87 -12.28 4.73 0.28
CA TYR A 87 -11.46 4.91 1.48
C TYR A 87 -12.24 4.78 2.80
N PRO A 88 -13.44 5.36 2.96
CA PRO A 88 -14.19 5.15 4.19
C PRO A 88 -14.59 3.69 4.43
N ALA A 89 -14.88 2.96 3.35
CA ALA A 89 -15.21 1.54 3.43
C ALA A 89 -13.96 0.69 3.77
N LEU A 90 -12.81 1.03 3.18
CA LEU A 90 -11.54 0.37 3.47
C LEU A 90 -11.10 0.59 4.91
N ASN A 91 -11.22 1.82 5.41
CA ASN A 91 -10.86 2.15 6.79
C ASN A 91 -11.74 1.38 7.79
N ARG A 92 -13.07 1.36 7.58
CA ARG A 92 -13.97 0.55 8.43
C ARG A 92 -13.60 -0.92 8.38
N TYR A 93 -13.34 -1.45 7.21
CA TYR A 93 -12.95 -2.85 7.06
C TYR A 93 -11.62 -3.16 7.75
N PHE A 94 -10.64 -2.25 7.65
CA PHE A 94 -9.39 -2.39 8.40
C PHE A 94 -9.62 -2.37 9.92
N ASP A 95 -10.49 -1.49 10.41
CA ASP A 95 -10.80 -1.40 11.84
C ASP A 95 -11.49 -2.68 12.37
N GLU A 96 -12.43 -3.22 11.59
CA GLU A 96 -13.10 -4.48 11.89
C GLU A 96 -12.11 -5.65 11.88
N TRP A 97 -11.33 -5.77 10.80
CA TRP A 97 -10.30 -6.80 10.65
C TRP A 97 -9.26 -6.73 11.78
N ALA A 98 -8.82 -5.53 12.13
CA ALA A 98 -7.84 -5.35 13.20
C ALA A 98 -8.36 -5.86 14.55
N GLN A 99 -9.65 -5.64 14.87
CA GLN A 99 -10.25 -6.12 16.13
C GLN A 99 -10.31 -7.65 16.23
N GLU A 100 -10.27 -8.35 15.11
CA GLU A 100 -10.29 -9.82 15.06
C GLU A 100 -8.88 -10.45 15.27
N GLN A 101 -7.83 -9.61 15.29
CA GLN A 101 -6.46 -10.11 15.44
C GLN A 101 -6.04 -10.25 16.90
N ASP A 102 -5.33 -11.33 17.21
CA ASP A 102 -4.69 -11.56 18.52
C ASP A 102 -3.19 -11.21 18.43
N SER A 103 -2.88 -9.92 18.51
CA SER A 103 -1.52 -9.39 18.39
C SER A 103 -1.37 -8.08 19.15
N SER A 104 -0.14 -7.73 19.57
CA SER A 104 0.15 -6.43 20.20
C SER A 104 -0.05 -5.25 19.23
N PHE A 105 0.22 -5.50 17.95
CA PHE A 105 -0.03 -4.55 16.86
C PHE A 105 -0.36 -5.27 15.54
N VAL A 106 -0.91 -4.52 14.60
CA VAL A 106 -1.16 -4.97 13.22
C VAL A 106 -0.53 -4.00 12.24
N LEU A 107 -0.15 -4.51 11.05
CA LEU A 107 0.37 -3.68 9.98
C LEU A 107 -0.70 -3.36 8.93
N TYR A 108 -0.73 -2.11 8.49
CA TYR A 108 -1.46 -1.64 7.31
C TYR A 108 -0.45 -1.34 6.20
N GLU A 109 -0.42 -2.16 5.18
CA GLU A 109 0.53 -2.05 4.07
C GLU A 109 -0.04 -1.15 2.98
N SER A 110 0.66 -0.03 2.69
CA SER A 110 0.31 0.86 1.58
C SER A 110 1.53 1.65 1.09
N ALA A 111 1.63 1.87 -0.22
CA ALA A 111 2.70 2.68 -0.79
C ALA A 111 2.46 4.20 -0.63
N LEU A 112 1.24 4.62 -0.31
CA LEU A 112 0.79 6.02 -0.41
C LEU A 112 0.43 6.67 0.93
N ILE A 113 0.98 6.19 2.05
CA ILE A 113 0.67 6.72 3.39
C ILE A 113 0.93 8.22 3.47
N PHE A 114 2.12 8.68 3.09
CA PHE A 114 2.52 10.08 3.14
C PHE A 114 1.88 10.92 2.05
N GLU A 115 1.78 10.40 0.83
CA GLU A 115 1.16 11.08 -0.31
C GLU A 115 -0.33 11.37 -0.09
N LYS A 116 -0.99 10.57 0.71
CA LYS A 116 -2.41 10.70 1.07
C LYS A 116 -2.64 11.29 2.45
N HIS A 117 -1.58 11.70 3.16
CA HIS A 117 -1.63 12.25 4.52
C HIS A 117 -2.38 11.35 5.51
N LEU A 118 -2.12 10.04 5.44
CA LEU A 118 -2.78 9.03 6.27
C LEU A 118 -2.01 8.72 7.56
N GLU A 119 -0.82 9.27 7.75
CA GLU A 119 0.06 8.99 8.89
C GLU A 119 -0.64 9.16 10.24
N SER A 120 -1.53 10.15 10.35
CA SER A 120 -2.28 10.43 11.59
C SER A 120 -3.30 9.35 11.98
N MET A 121 -3.56 8.38 11.11
CA MET A 121 -4.46 7.25 11.39
C MET A 121 -3.76 6.11 12.12
N PHE A 122 -2.43 6.17 12.27
CA PHE A 122 -1.60 5.11 12.78
C PHE A 122 -0.83 5.56 14.02
N ASP A 123 -0.55 4.61 14.90
CA ASP A 123 0.27 4.84 16.10
C ASP A 123 1.76 4.97 15.76
N ALA A 124 2.20 4.41 14.63
CA ALA A 124 3.53 4.55 14.07
C ALA A 124 3.56 4.25 12.57
N VAL A 125 4.59 4.73 11.88
CA VAL A 125 4.84 4.49 10.47
C VAL A 125 6.23 3.87 10.28
N ILE A 126 6.28 2.70 9.66
CA ILE A 126 7.49 2.01 9.22
C ILE A 126 7.73 2.35 7.74
N LEU A 127 8.88 2.91 7.42
CA LEU A 127 9.32 3.12 6.05
C LEU A 127 10.29 2.02 5.65
N VAL A 128 9.99 1.30 4.57
CA VAL A 128 10.96 0.42 3.89
C VAL A 128 11.61 1.21 2.76
N THR A 129 12.92 1.31 2.78
CA THR A 129 13.70 2.09 1.81
C THR A 129 14.85 1.29 1.21
N ALA A 130 15.30 1.70 0.04
CA ALA A 130 16.50 1.25 -0.64
C ALA A 130 17.03 2.38 -1.52
N SER A 131 18.30 2.30 -1.91
CA SER A 131 18.89 3.25 -2.85
C SER A 131 18.10 3.32 -4.16
N GLU A 132 18.13 4.48 -4.82
CA GLU A 132 17.42 4.66 -6.10
C GLU A 132 17.86 3.61 -7.14
N GLY A 133 19.16 3.31 -7.20
CA GLY A 133 19.69 2.30 -8.11
C GLY A 133 19.12 0.90 -7.85
N THR A 134 19.04 0.49 -6.58
CA THR A 134 18.42 -0.78 -6.17
C THR A 134 16.96 -0.83 -6.55
N ARG A 135 16.20 0.22 -6.24
CA ARG A 135 14.77 0.31 -6.55
C ARG A 135 14.51 0.27 -8.05
N LEU A 136 15.27 1.04 -8.83
CA LEU A 136 15.19 1.08 -10.29
C LEU A 136 15.42 -0.31 -10.89
N ARG A 137 16.52 -0.97 -10.51
CA ARG A 137 16.87 -2.31 -10.98
C ARG A 137 15.78 -3.34 -10.66
N ARG A 138 15.25 -3.34 -9.43
CA ARG A 138 14.18 -4.26 -9.01
C ARG A 138 12.92 -4.09 -9.85
N VAL A 139 12.50 -2.85 -10.10
CA VAL A 139 11.28 -2.58 -10.87
C VAL A 139 11.45 -2.94 -12.35
N MET A 140 12.59 -2.58 -12.95
CA MET A 140 12.89 -2.95 -14.33
C MET A 140 12.86 -4.48 -14.55
N LEU A 141 13.45 -5.25 -13.62
CA LEU A 141 13.47 -6.71 -13.68
C LEU A 141 12.07 -7.32 -13.48
N ARG A 142 11.29 -6.80 -12.52
CA ARG A 142 9.95 -7.31 -12.21
C ARG A 142 8.95 -7.04 -13.32
N ASP A 143 8.94 -5.81 -13.83
CA ASP A 143 7.90 -5.31 -14.74
C ASP A 143 8.33 -5.37 -16.22
N HIS A 144 9.56 -5.80 -16.52
CA HIS A 144 10.13 -5.85 -17.87
C HIS A 144 9.96 -4.53 -18.65
N CYS A 145 10.19 -3.39 -17.99
CA CYS A 145 10.00 -2.06 -18.56
C CYS A 145 11.30 -1.25 -18.58
N SER A 146 11.29 -0.14 -19.35
CA SER A 146 12.48 0.72 -19.47
C SER A 146 12.72 1.56 -18.21
N GLU A 147 13.95 2.06 -18.07
CA GLU A 147 14.35 2.94 -16.99
C GLU A 147 13.47 4.21 -16.94
N GLU A 148 13.19 4.81 -18.10
CA GLU A 148 12.36 6.01 -18.21
C GLU A 148 10.95 5.76 -17.65
N ALA A 149 10.36 4.59 -17.94
CA ALA A 149 9.05 4.23 -17.42
C ALA A 149 9.04 4.06 -15.89
N VAL A 150 10.13 3.53 -15.32
CA VAL A 150 10.28 3.44 -13.86
C VAL A 150 10.46 4.82 -13.24
N ARG A 151 11.34 5.66 -13.79
CA ARG A 151 11.58 7.03 -13.30
C ARG A 151 10.31 7.89 -13.32
N ALA A 152 9.48 7.75 -14.36
CA ALA A 152 8.18 8.41 -14.44
C ALA A 152 7.24 8.02 -13.29
N ARG A 153 7.27 6.75 -12.85
CA ARG A 153 6.48 6.30 -11.68
C ARG A 153 7.09 6.80 -10.37
N MET A 154 8.41 6.80 -10.25
CA MET A 154 9.12 7.32 -9.06
C MET A 154 8.83 8.80 -8.86
N ALA A 155 8.75 9.59 -9.93
CA ALA A 155 8.47 11.03 -9.88
C ALA A 155 7.07 11.38 -9.32
N ASN A 156 6.15 10.40 -9.27
CA ASN A 156 4.82 10.58 -8.67
C ASN A 156 4.78 10.30 -7.17
N GLN A 157 5.90 9.91 -6.57
CA GLN A 157 6.02 9.63 -5.14
C GLN A 157 6.88 10.70 -4.47
N TRP A 158 6.70 10.87 -3.17
CA TRP A 158 7.55 11.74 -2.37
C TRP A 158 9.00 11.25 -2.39
N SER A 159 9.94 12.17 -2.17
CA SER A 159 11.35 11.82 -2.06
C SER A 159 11.60 10.88 -0.87
N GLU A 160 12.64 10.03 -0.98
CA GLU A 160 13.04 9.17 0.14
C GLU A 160 13.41 10.01 1.38
N ALA A 161 14.09 11.14 1.20
CA ALA A 161 14.51 12.01 2.29
C ALA A 161 13.30 12.58 3.07
N ASP A 162 12.24 13.00 2.35
CA ASP A 162 11.02 13.50 2.98
C ASP A 162 10.31 12.41 3.76
N LYS A 163 10.25 11.19 3.23
CA LYS A 163 9.64 10.05 3.90
C LYS A 163 10.45 9.60 5.13
N ILE A 164 11.78 9.53 5.01
CA ILE A 164 12.67 9.19 6.13
C ILE A 164 12.49 10.16 7.30
N SER A 165 12.36 11.45 7.01
CA SER A 165 12.20 12.48 8.06
C SER A 165 10.89 12.40 8.82
N ARG A 166 9.90 11.66 8.33
CA ARG A 166 8.55 11.54 8.89
C ARG A 166 8.22 10.17 9.44
N ALA A 167 9.00 9.16 9.07
CA ALA A 167 8.79 7.79 9.55
C ALA A 167 9.29 7.64 10.99
N ASP A 168 8.58 6.86 11.79
CA ASP A 168 9.01 6.51 13.15
C ASP A 168 10.09 5.43 13.12
N TYR A 169 10.02 4.52 12.15
CA TYR A 169 10.99 3.44 11.93
C TYR A 169 11.40 3.40 10.46
N VAL A 170 12.69 3.13 10.22
CA VAL A 170 13.22 2.97 8.86
C VAL A 170 13.92 1.63 8.73
N ILE A 171 13.47 0.82 7.78
CA ILE A 171 14.09 -0.47 7.43
C ILE A 171 14.78 -0.32 6.08
N TYR A 172 16.08 -0.53 6.07
CA TYR A 172 16.90 -0.49 4.86
C TYR A 172 16.95 -1.88 4.22
N HIS A 173 16.67 -1.97 2.93
CA HIS A 173 16.65 -3.22 2.18
C HIS A 173 17.37 -3.05 0.85
N GLU A 174 18.69 -3.15 0.85
CA GLU A 174 19.50 -3.07 -0.36
C GLU A 174 19.51 -4.42 -1.12
N TYR A 175 20.08 -4.40 -2.32
CA TYR A 175 20.09 -5.58 -3.21
C TYR A 175 21.00 -6.71 -2.69
N ASP A 176 22.10 -6.33 -2.08
CA ASP A 176 23.14 -7.24 -1.62
C ASP A 176 23.07 -7.46 -0.08
N ASP A 177 21.99 -7.03 0.57
CA ASP A 177 21.78 -7.31 1.99
C ASP A 177 21.65 -8.81 2.22
N GLU A 178 22.34 -9.30 3.24
CA GLU A 178 22.11 -10.66 3.76
C GLU A 178 20.72 -10.73 4.40
N ASP A 179 20.01 -11.83 4.21
CA ASP A 179 18.67 -12.03 4.77
C ASP A 179 18.64 -11.84 6.29
N ASP A 180 19.73 -12.23 6.97
CA ASP A 180 19.90 -12.06 8.42
C ASP A 180 19.89 -10.60 8.86
N PHE A 181 20.50 -9.69 8.08
CA PHE A 181 20.50 -8.27 8.41
C PHE A 181 19.11 -7.65 8.36
N LEU A 182 18.33 -7.99 7.33
CA LEU A 182 16.96 -7.52 7.19
C LEU A 182 16.07 -8.09 8.30
N PHE A 183 16.27 -9.36 8.63
CA PHE A 183 15.52 -10.03 9.69
C PHE A 183 15.76 -9.41 11.07
N GLU A 184 17.00 -9.03 11.39
CA GLU A 184 17.33 -8.36 12.66
C GLU A 184 16.72 -6.95 12.74
N GLN A 185 16.64 -6.19 11.63
CA GLN A 185 15.93 -4.92 11.61
C GLN A 185 14.43 -5.12 11.92
N VAL A 186 13.79 -6.11 11.28
CA VAL A 186 12.37 -6.45 11.54
C VAL A 186 12.14 -6.82 12.98
N LYS A 187 12.99 -7.68 13.56
CA LYS A 187 12.89 -8.07 14.98
C LYS A 187 13.06 -6.88 15.94
N SER A 188 13.98 -5.96 15.64
CA SER A 188 14.16 -4.75 16.46
C SER A 188 12.88 -3.93 16.50
N VAL A 189 12.28 -3.69 15.32
CA VAL A 189 11.01 -2.94 15.22
C VAL A 189 9.88 -3.66 15.96
N ILE A 190 9.78 -4.99 15.84
CA ILE A 190 8.76 -5.76 16.58
C ILE A 190 8.95 -5.60 18.10
N THR A 191 10.20 -5.67 18.58
CA THR A 191 10.49 -5.57 20.01
C THR A 191 10.12 -4.18 20.56
N GLU A 192 10.32 -3.11 19.78
CA GLU A 192 10.01 -1.74 20.19
C GLU A 192 8.49 -1.43 20.13
N LEU A 193 7.76 -2.12 19.23
CA LEU A 193 6.32 -1.95 19.05
C LEU A 193 5.48 -2.84 19.97
N ALA A 194 6.02 -3.95 20.44
CA ALA A 194 5.30 -4.87 21.33
C ALA A 194 5.11 -4.25 22.73
#